data_56644646742c518e80b8f1f8d39d6a08
#
_entry.id   56644646742c518e80b8f1f8d39d6a08
#
_cell.length_a   1.000
_cell.length_b   1.000
_cell.length_c   1.000
_cell.angle_alpha   90.00
_cell.angle_beta   90.00
_cell.angle_gamma   90.00
#
_symmetry.space_group_name_H-M   'P 1'
#
loop_
_entity.id
_entity.type
_entity.pdbx_description
1 polymer ?
#
loop_
_entity_poly.entity_id
_entity_poly.type
_entity_poly.pdbx_seq_one_letter_code
_entity_poly.pdbx_strand_id
1 'polypeptide(L)'
;MTHSKPNRAPRATAVIALAIATVAALGNGPIATRQNAPAAPPTTPAPPPAPPAAAPLLARVRTAKGQFTIELRVSEAPISCANFVNLVRRGAYERSAVHDTTRVLRQCGGPGRSFDPGYVIRREFSAKLMFDGPGMVAMQKAPDGAHAHGTQFFVTVKEQSRWNLDIPIFATVSRGQDVVNTLAVGDGIERIEIEGDPAPLLARFAKEIAAWNTALDAAMVQAKLPPLRAAEAAATPR
;
A
#
# COMPACT_ATOMS: atom_id res chain seq x y z
N MET A 1 2.40 53.92 -21.47
CA MET A 1 3.79 54.06 -21.86
C MET A 1 4.55 52.94 -21.16
N THR A 2 5.15 51.95 -21.71
CA THR A 2 5.60 51.49 -23.03
C THR A 2 5.67 49.96 -23.01
N HIS A 3 5.16 49.34 -24.09
CA HIS A 3 5.26 47.88 -24.32
C HIS A 3 6.73 47.43 -24.53
N SER A 4 7.06 46.24 -24.08
CA SER A 4 8.12 45.46 -24.73
C SER A 4 7.77 43.95 -24.72
N LYS A 5 7.62 43.37 -25.90
CA LYS A 5 7.45 41.95 -26.20
C LYS A 5 8.84 41.31 -26.32
N PRO A 6 9.04 40.05 -25.91
CA PRO A 6 10.23 39.28 -26.25
C PRO A 6 10.12 38.55 -27.58
N ASN A 7 11.25 38.53 -28.23
CA ASN A 7 11.65 38.12 -29.55
C ASN A 7 11.56 36.56 -29.72
N ARG A 8 11.04 36.16 -30.89
CA ARG A 8 11.06 34.77 -31.39
C ARG A 8 12.34 34.54 -32.22
N ALA A 9 13.10 33.50 -31.96
CA ALA A 9 14.17 32.98 -32.79
C ALA A 9 13.69 31.84 -33.72
N PRO A 10 14.22 31.71 -34.95
CA PRO A 10 13.69 30.84 -35.97
C PRO A 10 14.22 29.41 -35.92
N ARG A 11 13.38 28.48 -36.41
CA ARG A 11 13.68 27.08 -36.64
C ARG A 11 14.63 26.93 -37.84
N ALA A 12 15.74 26.17 -37.65
CA ALA A 12 16.61 25.71 -38.73
C ALA A 12 16.12 24.36 -39.24
N THR A 13 15.77 24.31 -40.55
CA THR A 13 15.42 23.12 -41.30
C THR A 13 16.69 22.56 -41.92
N ALA A 14 17.11 21.35 -41.57
CA ALA A 14 18.22 20.68 -42.24
C ALA A 14 17.69 19.78 -43.36
N VAL A 15 18.08 20.07 -44.57
CA VAL A 15 17.87 19.29 -45.79
C VAL A 15 19.05 18.33 -45.93
N ILE A 16 18.78 17.03 -45.97
CA ILE A 16 19.78 16.01 -46.28
C ILE A 16 19.63 15.62 -47.75
N ALA A 17 20.66 15.90 -48.53
CA ALA A 17 20.77 15.56 -49.98
C ALA A 17 21.12 14.09 -50.16
N LEU A 18 20.39 13.41 -51.07
CA LEU A 18 20.59 12.04 -51.51
C LEU A 18 21.63 12.01 -52.66
N ALA A 19 22.75 11.33 -52.45
CA ALA A 19 23.70 11.07 -53.52
C ALA A 19 23.47 9.67 -54.10
N ILE A 20 23.12 9.61 -55.38
CA ILE A 20 23.00 8.39 -56.18
C ILE A 20 24.36 8.14 -56.88
N ALA A 21 24.98 6.99 -56.61
CA ALA A 21 26.11 6.50 -57.36
C ALA A 21 25.74 5.24 -58.14
N THR A 22 25.71 5.39 -59.44
CA THR A 22 25.53 4.32 -60.41
C THR A 22 26.90 3.65 -60.72
N VAL A 23 26.99 2.32 -60.57
CA VAL A 23 28.12 1.55 -61.14
C VAL A 23 27.55 0.36 -61.90
N ALA A 24 28.02 0.26 -63.19
CA ALA A 24 27.57 -0.66 -64.21
C ALA A 24 28.11 -2.09 -64.03
N ALA A 25 27.40 -2.98 -64.68
CA ALA A 25 27.57 -4.42 -64.75
C ALA A 25 28.86 -4.90 -65.45
N LEU A 26 29.29 -6.11 -65.06
CA LEU A 26 29.80 -7.17 -66.01
C LEU A 26 30.08 -8.46 -65.20
N GLY A 27 29.59 -9.60 -65.68
CA GLY A 27 30.12 -10.92 -65.31
C GLY A 27 29.06 -12.02 -65.05
N ASN A 28 28.64 -12.68 -66.16
CA ASN A 28 27.85 -13.92 -66.13
C ASN A 28 28.66 -15.12 -65.61
N GLY A 29 28.18 -15.85 -64.68
CA GLY A 29 28.55 -17.21 -64.29
C GLY A 29 27.47 -17.86 -63.44
N PRO A 30 27.01 -19.10 -63.69
CA PRO A 30 25.95 -19.72 -62.89
C PRO A 30 26.53 -20.23 -61.56
N ILE A 31 26.28 -19.52 -60.55
CA ILE A 31 26.59 -19.96 -59.18
C ILE A 31 25.40 -20.76 -58.68
N ALA A 32 25.64 -22.06 -58.41
CA ALA A 32 24.67 -22.94 -57.75
C ALA A 32 24.21 -22.34 -56.39
N THR A 33 22.98 -21.95 -56.33
CA THR A 33 22.35 -21.42 -55.09
C THR A 33 22.15 -22.55 -54.10
N ARG A 34 23.08 -22.68 -53.17
CA ARG A 34 22.86 -23.49 -51.96
C ARG A 34 21.83 -22.74 -51.12
N GLN A 35 20.59 -23.20 -51.14
CA GLN A 35 19.55 -22.71 -50.23
C GLN A 35 19.94 -23.10 -48.81
N ASN A 36 20.51 -22.15 -48.06
CA ASN A 36 20.56 -22.26 -46.59
C ASN A 36 19.16 -22.03 -46.10
N ALA A 37 18.52 -23.08 -45.61
CA ALA A 37 17.30 -22.95 -44.80
C ALA A 37 17.57 -22.03 -43.61
N PRO A 38 16.67 -21.08 -43.28
CA PRO A 38 16.85 -20.23 -42.11
C PRO A 38 16.89 -21.10 -40.88
N ALA A 39 17.97 -20.99 -40.09
CA ALA A 39 18.06 -21.62 -38.78
C ALA A 39 16.91 -21.12 -37.91
N ALA A 40 16.18 -22.03 -37.29
CA ALA A 40 15.14 -21.70 -36.33
C ALA A 40 15.74 -20.82 -35.21
N PRO A 41 15.06 -19.76 -34.79
CA PRO A 41 15.54 -18.93 -33.68
C PRO A 41 15.75 -19.78 -32.43
N PRO A 42 16.78 -19.52 -31.62
CA PRO A 42 17.02 -20.26 -30.40
C PRO A 42 15.80 -20.11 -29.47
N THR A 43 15.21 -21.25 -29.11
CA THR A 43 14.11 -21.31 -28.14
C THR A 43 14.69 -20.93 -26.77
N THR A 44 14.47 -19.71 -26.31
CA THR A 44 14.78 -19.32 -24.95
C THR A 44 13.95 -20.19 -24.03
N PRO A 45 14.54 -20.90 -23.04
CA PRO A 45 13.77 -21.66 -22.09
C PRO A 45 12.75 -20.76 -21.39
N ALA A 46 11.52 -21.21 -21.28
CA ALA A 46 10.51 -20.47 -20.53
C ALA A 46 11.01 -20.25 -19.09
N PRO A 47 10.84 -19.05 -18.54
CA PRO A 47 11.21 -18.81 -17.15
C PRO A 47 10.47 -19.81 -16.23
N PRO A 48 11.12 -20.31 -15.17
CA PRO A 48 10.48 -21.21 -14.23
C PRO A 48 9.19 -20.59 -13.71
N PRO A 49 8.14 -21.39 -13.45
CA PRO A 49 6.89 -20.87 -12.91
C PRO A 49 7.19 -20.11 -11.62
N ALA A 50 6.64 -18.90 -11.52
CA ALA A 50 6.75 -18.10 -10.31
C ALA A 50 6.24 -18.90 -9.11
N PRO A 51 6.90 -18.84 -7.95
CA PRO A 51 6.41 -19.52 -6.74
C PRO A 51 4.96 -19.08 -6.49
N PRO A 52 4.09 -19.98 -5.98
CA PRO A 52 2.72 -19.65 -5.72
C PRO A 52 2.67 -18.40 -4.82
N ALA A 53 1.88 -17.40 -5.24
CA ALA A 53 1.71 -16.19 -4.46
C ALA A 53 1.22 -16.58 -3.06
N ALA A 54 1.89 -16.08 -2.03
CA ALA A 54 1.46 -16.30 -0.65
C ALA A 54 0.00 -15.87 -0.51
N ALA A 55 -0.79 -16.67 0.22
CA ALA A 55 -2.18 -16.35 0.47
C ALA A 55 -2.30 -14.92 1.08
N PRO A 56 -3.28 -14.13 0.65
CA PRO A 56 -3.43 -12.77 1.15
C PRO A 56 -3.69 -12.78 2.66
N LEU A 57 -3.12 -11.82 3.37
CA LEU A 57 -3.49 -11.55 4.75
C LEU A 57 -4.79 -10.75 4.78
N LEU A 58 -5.79 -11.30 5.46
CA LEU A 58 -7.08 -10.65 5.65
C LEU A 58 -7.27 -10.29 7.12
N ALA A 59 -7.99 -9.21 7.39
CA ALA A 59 -8.45 -8.89 8.73
C ALA A 59 -9.98 -8.81 8.72
N ARG A 60 -10.63 -9.67 9.51
CA ARG A 60 -12.06 -9.70 9.70
C ARG A 60 -12.41 -8.80 10.87
N VAL A 61 -13.13 -7.73 10.60
CA VAL A 61 -13.53 -6.73 11.60
C VAL A 61 -14.99 -6.96 11.97
N ARG A 62 -15.25 -7.25 13.23
CA ARG A 62 -16.60 -7.40 13.78
C ARG A 62 -17.01 -6.14 14.51
N THR A 63 -18.21 -5.68 14.23
CA THR A 63 -18.84 -4.52 14.88
C THR A 63 -20.30 -4.85 15.22
N ALA A 64 -20.95 -4.04 16.05
CA ALA A 64 -22.37 -4.18 16.35
C ALA A 64 -23.29 -4.01 15.12
N LYS A 65 -22.79 -3.39 14.04
CA LYS A 65 -23.52 -3.21 12.77
C LYS A 65 -23.32 -4.36 11.78
N GLY A 66 -22.45 -5.31 12.09
CA GLY A 66 -22.10 -6.42 11.24
C GLY A 66 -20.58 -6.58 11.07
N GLN A 67 -20.20 -7.34 10.06
CA GLN A 67 -18.81 -7.68 9.81
C GLN A 67 -18.37 -7.19 8.43
N PHE A 68 -17.14 -6.67 8.36
CA PHE A 68 -16.46 -6.41 7.10
C PHE A 68 -15.06 -7.02 7.12
N THR A 69 -14.47 -7.22 5.94
CA THR A 69 -13.13 -7.81 5.79
C THR A 69 -12.27 -6.86 5.01
N ILE A 70 -11.05 -6.63 5.50
CA ILE A 70 -10.02 -5.88 4.79
C ILE A 70 -8.90 -6.80 4.36
N GLU A 71 -8.37 -6.57 3.18
CA GLU A 71 -7.19 -7.25 2.63
C GLU A 71 -5.97 -6.36 2.83
N LEU A 72 -4.97 -6.87 3.55
CA LEU A 72 -3.73 -6.15 3.85
C LEU A 72 -2.82 -6.15 2.62
N ARG A 73 -2.36 -4.98 2.21
CA ARG A 73 -1.49 -4.76 1.05
C ARG A 73 -0.02 -4.86 1.44
N VAL A 74 0.39 -6.05 1.86
CA VAL A 74 1.72 -6.32 2.43
C VAL A 74 2.86 -5.97 1.47
N SER A 75 2.67 -6.14 0.17
CA SER A 75 3.68 -5.81 -0.84
C SER A 75 3.89 -4.30 -0.97
N GLU A 76 2.83 -3.51 -0.84
CA GLU A 76 2.82 -2.07 -1.06
C GLU A 76 3.06 -1.27 0.22
N ALA A 77 2.61 -1.79 1.37
CA ALA A 77 2.68 -1.08 2.66
C ALA A 77 3.04 -2.03 3.82
N PRO A 78 4.21 -2.70 3.76
CA PRO A 78 4.58 -3.74 4.73
C PRO A 78 4.73 -3.23 6.17
N ILE A 79 5.22 -2.02 6.40
CA ILE A 79 5.38 -1.44 7.74
C ILE A 79 4.01 -1.20 8.38
N SER A 80 3.11 -0.56 7.63
CA SER A 80 1.75 -0.27 8.09
C SER A 80 0.97 -1.55 8.38
N CYS A 81 1.11 -2.57 7.52
CA CYS A 81 0.53 -3.89 7.73
C CYS A 81 1.09 -4.59 8.97
N ALA A 82 2.42 -4.57 9.18
CA ALA A 82 3.06 -5.17 10.36
C ALA A 82 2.60 -4.51 11.65
N ASN A 83 2.54 -3.17 11.67
CA ASN A 83 2.01 -2.41 12.80
C ASN A 83 0.54 -2.77 13.08
N PHE A 84 -0.31 -2.78 12.06
CA PHE A 84 -1.73 -3.12 12.21
C PHE A 84 -1.92 -4.53 12.77
N VAL A 85 -1.24 -5.54 12.19
CA VAL A 85 -1.30 -6.93 12.67
C VAL A 85 -0.82 -7.05 14.11
N ASN A 86 0.28 -6.39 14.48
CA ASN A 86 0.78 -6.36 15.86
C ASN A 86 -0.27 -5.81 16.82
N LEU A 87 -0.91 -4.69 16.48
CA LEU A 87 -1.95 -4.07 17.31
C LEU A 87 -3.19 -4.95 17.45
N VAL A 88 -3.60 -5.63 16.37
CA VAL A 88 -4.70 -6.62 16.40
C VAL A 88 -4.38 -7.75 17.38
N ARG A 89 -3.19 -8.35 17.28
CA ARG A 89 -2.76 -9.44 18.19
C ARG A 89 -2.73 -9.00 19.65
N ARG A 90 -2.37 -7.76 19.90
CA ARG A 90 -2.35 -7.16 21.24
C ARG A 90 -3.73 -6.72 21.74
N GLY A 91 -4.77 -6.82 20.91
CA GLY A 91 -6.13 -6.38 21.28
C GLY A 91 -6.30 -4.86 21.38
N ALA A 92 -5.41 -4.09 20.75
CA ALA A 92 -5.42 -2.63 20.84
C ALA A 92 -6.68 -1.98 20.23
N TYR A 93 -7.36 -2.68 19.33
CA TYR A 93 -8.59 -2.23 18.70
C TYR A 93 -9.87 -2.77 19.36
N GLU A 94 -9.75 -3.75 20.25
CA GLU A 94 -10.89 -4.25 21.00
C GLU A 94 -11.39 -3.17 21.97
N ARG A 95 -12.68 -2.95 21.98
CA ARG A 95 -13.33 -1.86 22.73
C ARG A 95 -13.02 -0.45 22.20
N SER A 96 -12.34 -0.33 21.05
CA SER A 96 -12.28 0.94 20.36
C SER A 96 -13.62 1.19 19.66
N ALA A 97 -13.90 2.44 19.35
CA ALA A 97 -15.11 2.84 18.64
C ALA A 97 -14.74 3.68 17.41
N VAL A 98 -15.69 3.80 16.51
CA VAL A 98 -15.67 4.84 15.49
C VAL A 98 -15.75 6.19 16.19
N HIS A 99 -14.74 7.02 16.07
CA HIS A 99 -14.69 8.30 16.77
C HIS A 99 -14.81 9.52 15.85
N ASP A 100 -14.79 9.31 14.53
CA ASP A 100 -15.12 10.34 13.56
C ASP A 100 -15.79 9.74 12.34
N THR A 101 -16.82 10.43 11.85
CA THR A 101 -17.50 10.08 10.60
C THR A 101 -17.71 11.34 9.79
N THR A 102 -17.37 11.27 8.52
CA THR A 102 -17.61 12.33 7.56
C THR A 102 -18.36 11.78 6.35
N ARG A 103 -18.61 12.63 5.38
CA ARG A 103 -19.20 12.21 4.09
C ARG A 103 -18.28 11.26 3.31
N VAL A 104 -17.00 11.13 3.70
CA VAL A 104 -15.97 10.44 2.92
C VAL A 104 -15.22 9.35 3.69
N LEU A 105 -15.27 9.33 5.04
CA LEU A 105 -14.53 8.35 5.84
C LEU A 105 -15.25 7.94 7.12
N ARG A 106 -14.79 6.81 7.67
CA ARG A 106 -15.06 6.30 9.03
C ARG A 106 -13.72 6.12 9.72
N GLN A 107 -13.45 6.90 10.76
CA GLN A 107 -12.18 6.85 11.50
C GLN A 107 -12.32 6.05 12.76
N CYS A 108 -11.35 5.15 12.96
CA CYS A 108 -11.28 4.21 14.06
C CYS A 108 -9.85 4.14 14.61
N GLY A 109 -9.67 3.36 15.64
CA GLY A 109 -8.35 2.96 16.13
C GLY A 109 -7.96 3.60 17.43
N GLY A 110 -7.11 2.89 18.19
CA GLY A 110 -6.68 3.30 19.50
C GLY A 110 -7.80 3.36 20.53
N PRO A 111 -7.49 3.71 21.77
CA PRO A 111 -8.48 3.88 22.84
C PRO A 111 -9.39 5.10 22.67
N GLY A 112 -9.05 6.00 21.74
CA GLY A 112 -9.80 7.20 21.45
C GLY A 112 -9.06 8.13 20.49
N ARG A 113 -9.75 9.16 20.00
CA ARG A 113 -9.23 10.09 18.98
C ARG A 113 -7.96 10.82 19.40
N SER A 114 -7.84 11.20 20.67
CA SER A 114 -6.73 11.99 21.20
C SER A 114 -5.62 11.12 21.81
N PHE A 115 -5.70 9.81 21.69
CA PHE A 115 -4.68 8.92 22.23
C PHE A 115 -3.40 9.02 21.41
N ASP A 116 -2.29 9.35 22.08
CA ASP A 116 -0.95 9.31 21.53
C ASP A 116 -0.29 7.98 21.92
N PRO A 117 0.05 7.10 20.98
CA PRO A 117 0.69 5.82 21.26
C PRO A 117 2.18 5.95 21.64
N GLY A 118 2.75 7.16 21.63
CA GLY A 118 4.16 7.40 21.90
C GLY A 118 5.09 7.02 20.75
N TYR A 119 4.55 6.67 19.59
CA TYR A 119 5.32 6.39 18.37
C TYR A 119 4.55 6.73 17.11
N VAL A 120 5.30 6.89 16.04
CA VAL A 120 4.80 7.08 14.67
C VAL A 120 5.42 6.04 13.75
N ILE A 121 4.80 5.80 12.61
CA ILE A 121 5.34 4.90 11.58
C ILE A 121 5.64 5.65 10.29
N ARG A 122 6.65 5.20 9.57
CA ARG A 122 7.00 5.77 8.26
C ARG A 122 5.84 5.57 7.29
N ARG A 123 5.50 6.61 6.54
CA ARG A 123 4.50 6.53 5.48
C ARG A 123 5.03 5.72 4.29
N GLU A 124 4.19 4.89 3.73
CA GLU A 124 4.47 4.08 2.56
C GLU A 124 3.47 4.43 1.47
N PHE A 125 3.96 4.67 0.26
CA PHE A 125 3.13 5.04 -0.87
C PHE A 125 3.38 4.10 -2.05
N SER A 126 2.32 3.77 -2.77
CA SER A 126 2.37 2.97 -3.97
C SER A 126 1.41 3.53 -5.01
N ALA A 127 1.86 3.59 -6.26
CA ALA A 127 0.98 3.97 -7.38
C ALA A 127 -0.17 2.98 -7.63
N LYS A 128 -0.13 1.80 -6.99
CA LYS A 128 -1.21 0.81 -7.06
C LYS A 128 -2.31 1.04 -6.03
N LEU A 129 -2.08 1.93 -5.06
CA LEU A 129 -3.00 2.21 -3.95
C LEU A 129 -3.41 3.68 -4.01
N MET A 130 -4.56 3.94 -4.59
CA MET A 130 -5.12 5.27 -4.79
C MET A 130 -6.49 5.36 -4.13
N PHE A 131 -6.86 6.57 -3.67
CA PHE A 131 -8.20 6.84 -3.14
C PHE A 131 -9.21 7.08 -4.27
N ASP A 132 -9.32 6.13 -5.18
CA ASP A 132 -10.16 6.16 -6.38
C ASP A 132 -11.60 5.65 -6.15
N GLY A 133 -11.92 5.28 -4.91
CA GLY A 133 -13.26 4.81 -4.55
C GLY A 133 -13.44 4.60 -3.04
N PRO A 134 -14.57 4.02 -2.65
CA PRO A 134 -14.78 3.57 -1.27
C PRO A 134 -13.91 2.36 -0.96
N GLY A 135 -13.71 2.09 0.34
CA GLY A 135 -13.04 0.88 0.82
C GLY A 135 -11.52 0.98 0.91
N MET A 136 -10.92 2.15 0.68
CA MET A 136 -9.50 2.35 0.96
C MET A 136 -9.30 2.48 2.47
N VAL A 137 -8.38 1.67 3.03
CA VAL A 137 -8.04 1.68 4.45
C VAL A 137 -6.66 2.31 4.60
N ALA A 138 -6.60 3.41 5.34
CA ALA A 138 -5.39 4.22 5.47
C ALA A 138 -5.07 4.55 6.92
N MET A 139 -3.78 4.64 7.24
CA MET A 139 -3.35 5.17 8.53
C MET A 139 -3.53 6.68 8.55
N GLN A 140 -4.04 7.20 9.68
CA GLN A 140 -4.16 8.64 9.89
C GLN A 140 -2.79 9.29 9.86
N LYS A 141 -2.69 10.54 9.43
CA LYS A 141 -1.46 11.33 9.58
C LYS A 141 -1.15 11.56 11.06
N ALA A 142 0.11 11.45 11.42
CA ALA A 142 0.58 11.85 12.73
C ALA A 142 0.55 13.39 12.89
N PRO A 143 0.53 13.91 14.12
CA PRO A 143 0.54 15.35 14.37
C PRO A 143 1.74 16.09 13.77
N ASP A 144 2.87 15.42 13.57
CA ASP A 144 4.07 15.97 12.93
C ASP A 144 3.92 16.21 11.42
N GLY A 145 2.82 15.72 10.81
CA GLY A 145 2.54 15.86 9.39
C GLY A 145 3.45 15.05 8.46
N ALA A 146 4.54 14.47 8.98
CA ALA A 146 5.55 13.74 8.21
C ALA A 146 5.38 12.22 8.26
N HIS A 147 4.78 11.70 9.33
CA HIS A 147 4.61 10.28 9.57
C HIS A 147 3.13 9.87 9.57
N ALA A 148 2.89 8.56 9.66
CA ALA A 148 1.57 8.01 9.93
C ALA A 148 1.41 7.74 11.44
N HIS A 149 0.20 7.90 11.93
CA HIS A 149 -0.15 7.66 13.32
C HIS A 149 -0.02 6.17 13.66
N GLY A 150 0.53 5.85 14.84
CA GLY A 150 0.77 4.46 15.23
C GLY A 150 -0.49 3.60 15.36
N THR A 151 -1.63 4.17 15.78
CA THR A 151 -2.85 3.39 16.10
C THR A 151 -4.11 3.83 15.36
N GLN A 152 -4.15 5.03 14.77
CA GLN A 152 -5.34 5.57 14.12
C GLN A 152 -5.41 5.18 12.66
N PHE A 153 -6.55 4.68 12.22
CA PHE A 153 -6.83 4.40 10.81
C PHE A 153 -8.24 4.83 10.43
N PHE A 154 -8.51 4.91 9.14
CA PHE A 154 -9.85 5.15 8.62
C PHE A 154 -10.13 4.32 7.38
N VAL A 155 -11.41 4.16 7.08
CA VAL A 155 -11.91 3.52 5.88
C VAL A 155 -12.69 4.55 5.06
N THR A 156 -12.39 4.65 3.75
CA THR A 156 -13.15 5.56 2.88
C THR A 156 -14.52 4.99 2.53
N VAL A 157 -15.49 5.89 2.41
CA VAL A 157 -16.85 5.58 1.91
C VAL A 157 -17.13 6.26 0.58
N LYS A 158 -16.18 7.05 0.08
CA LYS A 158 -16.18 7.71 -1.24
C LYS A 158 -14.75 7.93 -1.71
N GLU A 159 -14.60 8.17 -3.01
CA GLU A 159 -13.38 8.65 -3.64
C GLU A 159 -12.82 9.91 -2.97
N GLN A 160 -11.49 9.98 -2.84
CA GLN A 160 -10.74 11.12 -2.32
C GLN A 160 -9.38 11.27 -3.01
N SER A 161 -9.37 11.39 -4.31
CA SER A 161 -8.14 11.44 -5.15
C SER A 161 -7.13 12.50 -4.71
N ARG A 162 -7.55 13.59 -4.06
CA ARG A 162 -6.66 14.63 -3.47
C ARG A 162 -5.77 14.11 -2.33
N TRP A 163 -6.04 12.93 -1.78
CA TRP A 163 -5.22 12.30 -0.73
C TRP A 163 -4.18 11.32 -1.28
N ASN A 164 -4.20 11.10 -2.60
CA ASN A 164 -3.25 10.23 -3.26
C ASN A 164 -1.81 10.68 -2.99
N LEU A 165 -0.94 9.74 -2.63
CA LEU A 165 0.47 9.95 -2.30
C LEU A 165 0.71 10.96 -1.14
N ASP A 166 -0.32 11.25 -0.35
CA ASP A 166 -0.26 12.11 0.84
C ASP A 166 -0.68 11.36 2.11
N ILE A 167 -1.64 10.43 2.00
CA ILE A 167 -2.07 9.59 3.11
C ILE A 167 -1.77 8.12 2.75
N PRO A 168 -1.10 7.35 3.63
CA PRO A 168 -0.65 6.00 3.31
C PRO A 168 -1.80 4.99 3.41
N ILE A 169 -2.19 4.39 2.28
CA ILE A 169 -3.12 3.28 2.21
C ILE A 169 -2.35 1.99 2.51
N PHE A 170 -2.88 1.14 3.37
CA PHE A 170 -2.26 -0.15 3.72
C PHE A 170 -3.16 -1.36 3.50
N ALA A 171 -4.45 -1.13 3.28
CA ALA A 171 -5.41 -2.20 3.06
C ALA A 171 -6.60 -1.73 2.22
N THR A 172 -7.42 -2.67 1.75
CA THR A 172 -8.67 -2.39 1.04
C THR A 172 -9.80 -3.26 1.59
N VAL A 173 -11.01 -2.73 1.64
CA VAL A 173 -12.19 -3.53 2.00
C VAL A 173 -12.46 -4.52 0.88
N SER A 174 -12.41 -5.81 1.19
CA SER A 174 -12.69 -6.89 0.26
C SER A 174 -14.14 -7.39 0.35
N ARG A 175 -14.79 -7.22 1.51
CA ARG A 175 -16.19 -7.57 1.77
C ARG A 175 -16.80 -6.66 2.82
N GLY A 176 -18.10 -6.39 2.73
CA GLY A 176 -18.86 -5.67 3.75
C GLY A 176 -18.68 -4.15 3.71
N GLN A 177 -18.47 -3.54 2.53
CA GLN A 177 -18.44 -2.08 2.38
C GLN A 177 -19.77 -1.43 2.80
N ASP A 178 -20.88 -2.12 2.63
CA ASP A 178 -22.20 -1.70 3.09
C ASP A 178 -22.25 -1.53 4.62
N VAL A 179 -21.63 -2.47 5.37
CA VAL A 179 -21.49 -2.33 6.83
C VAL A 179 -20.65 -1.09 7.18
N VAL A 180 -19.51 -0.88 6.52
CA VAL A 180 -18.67 0.31 6.72
C VAL A 180 -19.47 1.59 6.50
N ASN A 181 -20.29 1.64 5.46
CA ASN A 181 -21.10 2.82 5.12
C ASN A 181 -22.11 3.18 6.24
N THR A 182 -22.59 2.19 7.00
CA THR A 182 -23.56 2.39 8.11
C THR A 182 -22.94 2.75 9.45
N LEU A 183 -21.60 2.64 9.58
CA LEU A 183 -20.92 2.94 10.84
C LEU A 183 -21.09 4.42 11.21
N ALA A 184 -21.38 4.65 12.49
CA ALA A 184 -21.57 5.96 13.11
C ALA A 184 -20.60 6.15 14.29
N VAL A 185 -20.44 7.39 14.74
CA VAL A 185 -19.67 7.69 15.95
C VAL A 185 -20.25 6.93 17.13
N GLY A 186 -19.39 6.22 17.88
CA GLY A 186 -19.76 5.38 19.01
C GLY A 186 -19.96 3.90 18.66
N ASP A 187 -20.07 3.53 17.38
CA ASP A 187 -20.12 2.11 17.00
C ASP A 187 -18.79 1.43 17.35
N GLY A 188 -18.86 0.40 18.18
CA GLY A 188 -17.68 -0.31 18.69
C GLY A 188 -17.08 -1.28 17.69
N ILE A 189 -15.76 -1.40 17.71
CA ILE A 189 -15.04 -2.54 17.15
C ILE A 189 -14.98 -3.61 18.25
N GLU A 190 -15.73 -4.69 18.06
CA GLU A 190 -15.80 -5.78 19.05
C GLU A 190 -14.54 -6.65 18.99
N ARG A 191 -14.11 -6.97 17.78
CA ARG A 191 -12.95 -7.84 17.53
C ARG A 191 -12.42 -7.69 16.11
N ILE A 192 -11.11 -7.87 15.96
CA ILE A 192 -10.45 -8.05 14.67
C ILE A 192 -9.69 -9.37 14.71
N GLU A 193 -9.86 -10.19 13.68
CA GLU A 193 -9.19 -11.48 13.52
C GLU A 193 -8.36 -11.47 12.24
N ILE A 194 -7.10 -11.91 12.33
CA ILE A 194 -6.22 -12.03 11.15
C ILE A 194 -6.36 -13.43 10.58
N GLU A 195 -6.62 -13.51 9.28
CA GLU A 195 -6.63 -14.75 8.49
C GLU A 195 -5.39 -14.78 7.58
N GLY A 196 -4.78 -15.95 7.45
CA GLY A 196 -3.50 -16.15 6.78
C GLY A 196 -2.35 -16.22 7.78
N ASP A 197 -1.12 -16.35 7.27
CA ASP A 197 0.09 -16.43 8.11
C ASP A 197 0.82 -15.08 8.17
N PRO A 198 0.74 -14.34 9.29
CA PRO A 198 1.45 -13.09 9.47
C PRO A 198 2.90 -13.26 9.95
N ALA A 199 3.34 -14.48 10.28
CA ALA A 199 4.65 -14.70 10.91
C ALA A 199 5.83 -14.15 10.08
N PRO A 200 5.92 -14.35 8.75
CA PRO A 200 7.01 -13.79 7.95
C PRO A 200 7.04 -12.26 7.99
N LEU A 201 5.86 -11.63 7.96
CA LEU A 201 5.74 -10.17 8.03
C LEU A 201 6.22 -9.65 9.39
N LEU A 202 5.75 -10.25 10.49
CA LEU A 202 6.12 -9.83 11.84
C LEU A 202 7.61 -10.08 12.13
N ALA A 203 8.17 -11.18 11.66
CA ALA A 203 9.60 -11.47 11.79
C ALA A 203 10.47 -10.42 11.09
N ARG A 204 10.06 -9.98 9.90
CA ARG A 204 10.76 -8.94 9.14
C ARG A 204 10.86 -7.60 9.90
N PHE A 205 9.87 -7.26 10.72
CA PHE A 205 9.80 -6.00 11.47
C PHE A 205 9.89 -6.20 12.99
N ALA A 206 10.50 -7.30 13.44
CA ALA A 206 10.55 -7.65 14.87
C ALA A 206 11.18 -6.56 15.74
N LYS A 207 12.22 -5.87 15.24
CA LYS A 207 12.91 -4.77 15.96
C LYS A 207 12.00 -3.55 16.12
N GLU A 208 11.35 -3.14 15.04
CA GLU A 208 10.40 -2.01 15.04
C GLU A 208 9.19 -2.32 15.95
N ILE A 209 8.66 -3.52 15.84
CA ILE A 209 7.53 -3.98 16.66
C ILE A 209 7.89 -3.96 18.15
N ALA A 210 9.08 -4.39 18.54
CA ALA A 210 9.53 -4.33 19.92
C ALA A 210 9.59 -2.88 20.44
N ALA A 211 10.12 -1.96 19.64
CA ALA A 211 10.17 -0.54 19.98
C ALA A 211 8.75 0.09 20.07
N TRP A 212 7.87 -0.22 19.12
CA TRP A 212 6.48 0.25 19.13
C TRP A 212 5.72 -0.26 20.36
N ASN A 213 5.91 -1.54 20.70
CA ASN A 213 5.27 -2.12 21.89
C ASN A 213 5.72 -1.46 23.17
N THR A 214 7.02 -1.18 23.33
CA THR A 214 7.56 -0.47 24.48
C THR A 214 6.94 0.93 24.61
N ALA A 215 6.88 1.69 23.53
CA ALA A 215 6.28 3.02 23.53
C ALA A 215 4.78 2.98 23.83
N LEU A 216 4.05 2.05 23.20
CA LEU A 216 2.62 1.88 23.40
C LEU A 216 2.28 1.49 24.84
N ASP A 217 3.04 0.57 25.44
CA ASP A 217 2.80 0.17 26.83
C ASP A 217 3.01 1.32 27.81
N ALA A 218 4.06 2.14 27.58
CA ALA A 218 4.27 3.35 28.37
C ALA A 218 3.12 4.36 28.21
N ALA A 219 2.64 4.55 26.97
CA ALA A 219 1.51 5.45 26.68
C ALA A 219 0.20 4.95 27.33
N MET A 220 -0.06 3.64 27.33
CA MET A 220 -1.23 3.06 28.02
C MET A 220 -1.19 3.32 29.52
N VAL A 221 -0.02 3.14 30.16
CA VAL A 221 0.18 3.44 31.58
C VAL A 221 -0.05 4.93 31.86
N GLN A 222 0.54 5.81 31.07
CA GLN A 222 0.37 7.27 31.21
C GLN A 222 -1.09 7.70 31.07
N ALA A 223 -1.81 7.09 30.15
CA ALA A 223 -3.24 7.33 29.94
C ALA A 223 -4.16 6.65 30.99
N LYS A 224 -3.60 5.91 31.94
CA LYS A 224 -4.33 5.11 32.94
C LYS A 224 -5.31 4.11 32.33
N LEU A 225 -4.93 3.53 31.20
CA LEU A 225 -5.70 2.53 30.47
C LEU A 225 -5.25 1.12 30.86
N PRO A 226 -6.13 0.11 30.78
CA PRO A 226 -5.76 -1.27 31.07
C PRO A 226 -4.70 -1.77 30.08
N PRO A 227 -3.79 -2.65 30.53
CA PRO A 227 -2.73 -3.17 29.68
C PRO A 227 -3.31 -3.95 28.50
N LEU A 228 -2.58 -3.89 27.39
CA LEU A 228 -2.84 -4.72 26.21
C LEU A 228 -2.34 -6.15 26.45
N ARG A 229 -2.78 -7.10 25.62
CA ARG A 229 -2.24 -8.47 25.65
C ARG A 229 -0.72 -8.43 25.46
N ALA A 230 -0.02 -9.36 26.09
CA ALA A 230 1.40 -9.54 25.85
C ALA A 230 1.63 -9.78 24.34
N ALA A 231 2.70 -9.19 23.81
CA ALA A 231 3.13 -9.52 22.44
C ALA A 231 3.52 -11.01 22.43
N GLU A 232 2.77 -11.83 21.70
CA GLU A 232 3.22 -13.20 21.45
C GLU A 232 4.55 -13.12 20.70
N ALA A 233 5.59 -13.77 21.25
CA ALA A 233 6.85 -13.92 20.54
C ALA A 233 6.55 -14.51 19.16
N ALA A 234 7.13 -13.91 18.11
CA ALA A 234 7.06 -14.50 16.78
C ALA A 234 7.52 -15.95 16.90
N ALA A 235 6.62 -16.90 16.63
CA ALA A 235 6.98 -18.31 16.70
C ALA A 235 8.20 -18.52 15.81
N THR A 236 9.31 -18.90 16.40
CA THR A 236 10.52 -19.27 15.64
C THR A 236 10.11 -20.42 14.73
N PRO A 237 10.26 -20.32 13.40
CA PRO A 237 9.95 -21.42 12.52
C PRO A 237 10.84 -22.60 12.92
N ARG A 238 10.22 -23.77 13.18
CA ARG A 238 10.91 -25.03 13.38
C ARG A 238 11.46 -25.55 12.06
#